data_a215a45c719422b709aa6148642caa1a
#
_entry.id   a215a45c719422b709aa6148642caa1a
#
_cell.length_a   1.000
_cell.length_b   1.000
_cell.length_c   1.000
_cell.angle_alpha   90.00
_cell.angle_beta   90.00
_cell.angle_gamma   90.00
#
_symmetry.space_group_name_H-M   'P 1'
#
loop_
_entity.id
_entity.type
_entity.pdbx_description
1 polymer ?
#
loop_
_entity_poly.entity_id
_entity_poly.type
_entity_poly.pdbx_seq_one_letter_code
_entity_poly.pdbx_strand_id
1 'polypeptide(L)'
;VGAIILGPVGGLICGLTFGLTSLYQAVTGGSVFTFALFNISPVFTIILTVVPRTLEGLLTGLIFKGLHNIRSVQKVSYYIASLACPLLNTLLFMSTLVALFYRTDFIQTYVTKFAASNPFTFVIAFVGTQGAIEAVVCFVVASILSRTLYAVLVKNA
;
A
#
# COMPACT_ATOMS: atom_id res chain seq x y z
N VAL A 1 -7.84 -5.42 -6.02
CA VAL A 1 -8.75 -5.97 -7.05
C VAL A 1 -7.99 -6.16 -8.36
N GLY A 2 -7.39 -5.10 -8.97
CA GLY A 2 -6.69 -5.19 -10.25
C GLY A 2 -5.59 -6.26 -10.30
N ALA A 3 -4.80 -6.39 -9.24
CA ALA A 3 -3.75 -7.40 -9.10
C ALA A 3 -4.31 -8.85 -9.10
N ILE A 4 -5.54 -9.04 -8.62
CA ILE A 4 -6.20 -10.34 -8.57
C ILE A 4 -6.79 -10.72 -9.93
N ILE A 5 -7.37 -9.77 -10.66
CA ILE A 5 -8.05 -10.01 -11.93
C ILE A 5 -7.06 -10.07 -13.09
N LEU A 6 -6.13 -9.13 -13.15
CA LEU A 6 -5.17 -8.96 -14.25
C LEU A 6 -3.81 -9.60 -13.96
N GLY A 7 -3.67 -10.25 -12.79
CA GLY A 7 -2.41 -10.86 -12.35
C GLY A 7 -1.33 -9.85 -11.94
N PRO A 8 -0.06 -10.31 -11.78
CA PRO A 8 1.04 -9.49 -11.26
C PRO A 8 1.35 -8.24 -12.11
N VAL A 9 1.24 -8.35 -13.44
CA VAL A 9 1.47 -7.21 -14.35
C VAL A 9 0.37 -6.16 -14.19
N GLY A 10 -0.90 -6.60 -14.10
CA GLY A 10 -2.01 -5.70 -13.81
C GLY A 10 -1.87 -5.04 -12.44
N GLY A 11 -1.39 -5.79 -11.44
CA GLY A 11 -1.07 -5.25 -10.13
C GLY A 11 0.00 -4.17 -10.17
N LEU A 12 1.08 -4.39 -10.93
CA LEU A 12 2.15 -3.43 -11.14
C LEU A 12 1.63 -2.14 -11.78
N ILE A 13 0.82 -2.25 -12.85
CA ILE A 13 0.23 -1.09 -13.53
C ILE A 13 -0.69 -0.30 -12.59
N CYS A 14 -1.57 -0.98 -11.86
CA CYS A 14 -2.46 -0.34 -10.88
C CYS A 14 -1.66 0.34 -9.76
N GLY A 15 -0.62 -0.32 -9.25
CA GLY A 15 0.26 0.24 -8.23
C GLY A 15 1.03 1.46 -8.72
N LEU A 16 1.55 1.41 -9.94
CA LEU A 16 2.21 2.55 -10.58
C LEU A 16 1.24 3.74 -10.75
N THR A 17 0.04 3.49 -11.24
CA THR A 17 -1.00 4.52 -11.39
C THR A 17 -1.34 5.15 -10.04
N PHE A 18 -1.50 4.33 -8.99
CA PHE A 18 -1.73 4.81 -7.64
C PHE A 18 -0.55 5.63 -7.10
N GLY A 19 0.69 5.20 -7.36
CA GLY A 19 1.91 5.94 -7.00
C GLY A 19 2.00 7.30 -7.67
N LEU A 20 1.70 7.38 -8.97
CA LEU A 20 1.67 8.62 -9.74
C LEU A 20 0.55 9.57 -9.26
N THR A 21 -0.63 9.05 -8.94
CA THR A 21 -1.72 9.84 -8.34
C THR A 21 -1.30 10.42 -6.99
N SER A 22 -0.62 9.63 -6.17
CA SER A 22 -0.09 10.10 -4.88
C SER A 22 1.00 11.15 -5.04
N LEU A 23 1.86 11.00 -6.04
CA LEU A 23 2.85 12.02 -6.39
C LEU A 23 2.17 13.32 -6.85
N TYR A 24 1.15 13.22 -7.68
CA TYR A 24 0.36 14.39 -8.09
C TYR A 24 -0.23 15.13 -6.88
N GLN A 25 -0.80 14.40 -5.91
CA GLN A 25 -1.30 14.99 -4.66
C GLN A 25 -0.18 15.64 -3.82
N ALA A 26 1.02 15.05 -3.82
CA ALA A 26 2.17 15.62 -3.14
C ALA A 26 2.65 16.94 -3.78
N VAL A 27 2.57 17.06 -5.10
CA VAL A 27 2.95 18.28 -5.83
C VAL A 27 1.88 19.37 -5.72
N THR A 28 0.60 19.01 -5.82
CA THR A 28 -0.53 19.97 -5.84
C THR A 28 -1.03 20.36 -4.46
N GLY A 29 -0.51 19.76 -3.39
CA GLY A 29 -0.98 20.01 -2.02
C GLY A 29 -2.27 19.28 -1.65
N GLY A 30 -2.71 18.31 -2.47
CA GLY A 30 -3.88 17.48 -2.17
C GLY A 30 -3.73 16.61 -0.92
N SER A 31 -2.48 16.35 -0.51
CA SER A 31 -2.14 15.72 0.77
C SER A 31 -1.12 16.59 1.50
N VAL A 32 -1.54 17.19 2.61
CA VAL A 32 -0.69 18.09 3.42
C VAL A 32 0.61 17.42 3.85
N PHE A 33 0.53 16.14 4.26
CA PHE A 33 1.68 15.37 4.71
C PHE A 33 2.72 15.16 3.60
N THR A 34 2.30 14.63 2.45
CA THR A 34 3.20 14.36 1.33
C THR A 34 3.66 15.64 0.63
N PHE A 35 2.87 16.70 0.65
CA PHE A 35 3.28 18.05 0.18
C PHE A 35 4.41 18.63 1.03
N ALA A 36 4.33 18.50 2.37
CA ALA A 36 5.41 18.92 3.25
C ALA A 36 6.72 18.14 2.97
N LEU A 37 6.63 16.82 2.76
CA LEU A 37 7.77 15.99 2.38
C LEU A 37 8.35 16.38 1.01
N PHE A 38 7.48 16.74 0.06
CA PHE A 38 7.90 17.20 -1.27
C PHE A 38 8.72 18.49 -1.20
N ASN A 39 8.35 19.44 -0.34
CA ASN A 39 9.08 20.66 -0.09
C ASN A 39 10.44 20.43 0.60
N ILE A 40 10.58 19.34 1.37
CA ILE A 40 11.86 18.97 2.00
C ILE A 40 12.80 18.32 0.98
N SER A 41 12.29 17.33 0.24
CA SER A 41 13.07 16.63 -0.79
C SER A 41 12.14 16.04 -1.86
N PRO A 42 12.06 16.69 -3.04
CA PRO A 42 11.24 16.18 -4.16
C PRO A 42 11.64 14.77 -4.59
N VAL A 43 12.96 14.49 -4.69
CA VAL A 43 13.47 13.19 -5.14
C VAL A 43 13.04 12.07 -4.19
N PHE A 44 13.22 12.26 -2.88
CA PHE A 44 12.82 11.25 -1.89
C PHE A 44 11.31 11.07 -1.83
N THR A 45 10.53 12.12 -2.08
CA THR A 45 9.07 12.03 -2.14
C THR A 45 8.59 11.26 -3.38
N ILE A 46 9.25 11.41 -4.53
CA ILE A 46 8.97 10.60 -5.73
C ILE A 46 9.21 9.11 -5.41
N ILE A 47 10.36 8.79 -4.80
CA ILE A 47 10.67 7.41 -4.40
C ILE A 47 9.61 6.89 -3.42
N LEU A 48 9.28 7.68 -2.38
CA LEU A 48 8.32 7.32 -1.34
C LEU A 48 6.90 7.07 -1.88
N THR A 49 6.46 7.85 -2.86
CA THR A 49 5.10 7.74 -3.40
C THR A 49 4.97 6.68 -4.48
N VAL A 50 5.98 6.50 -5.33
CA VAL A 50 5.87 5.62 -6.51
C VAL A 50 6.35 4.21 -6.22
N VAL A 51 7.54 4.06 -5.63
CA VAL A 51 8.17 2.74 -5.48
C VAL A 51 7.38 1.78 -4.58
N PRO A 52 6.99 2.16 -3.36
CA PRO A 52 6.24 1.27 -2.47
C PRO A 52 4.92 0.79 -3.08
N ARG A 53 4.18 1.69 -3.74
CA ARG A 53 2.87 1.38 -4.32
C ARG A 53 2.98 0.49 -5.56
N THR A 54 4.01 0.69 -6.37
CA THR A 54 4.28 -0.18 -7.52
C THR A 54 4.66 -1.59 -7.06
N LEU A 55 5.51 -1.71 -6.04
CA LEU A 55 5.89 -2.98 -5.44
C LEU A 55 4.72 -3.66 -4.73
N GLU A 56 3.89 -2.91 -4.00
CA GLU A 56 2.67 -3.42 -3.37
C GLU A 56 1.77 -4.13 -4.39
N GLY A 57 1.47 -3.46 -5.51
CA GLY A 57 0.62 -4.01 -6.56
C GLY A 57 1.21 -5.28 -7.18
N LEU A 58 2.51 -5.27 -7.48
CA LEU A 58 3.23 -6.42 -8.02
C LEU A 58 3.21 -7.61 -7.03
N LEU A 59 3.61 -7.36 -5.77
CA LEU A 59 3.69 -8.41 -4.74
C LEU A 59 2.32 -9.00 -4.42
N THR A 60 1.27 -8.17 -4.33
CA THR A 60 -0.11 -8.64 -4.15
C THR A 60 -0.53 -9.59 -5.27
N GLY A 61 -0.22 -9.25 -6.53
CA GLY A 61 -0.49 -10.09 -7.68
C GLY A 61 0.29 -11.40 -7.68
N LEU A 62 1.55 -11.38 -7.25
CA LEU A 62 2.39 -12.58 -7.11
C LEU A 62 1.87 -13.50 -5.98
N ILE A 63 1.50 -12.94 -4.83
CA ILE A 63 0.90 -13.67 -3.71
C ILE A 63 -0.39 -14.35 -4.17
N PHE A 64 -1.28 -13.61 -4.84
CA PHE A 64 -2.52 -14.17 -5.35
C PHE A 64 -2.25 -15.33 -6.33
N LYS A 65 -1.39 -15.11 -7.34
CA LYS A 65 -1.06 -16.13 -8.34
C LYS A 65 -0.46 -17.38 -7.71
N GLY A 66 0.47 -17.22 -6.76
CA GLY A 66 1.09 -18.33 -6.05
C GLY A 66 0.07 -19.16 -5.25
N LEU A 67 -0.77 -18.51 -4.48
CA LEU A 67 -1.79 -19.17 -3.67
C LEU A 67 -2.91 -19.78 -4.51
N HIS A 68 -3.33 -19.11 -5.57
CA HIS A 68 -4.44 -19.56 -6.43
C HIS A 68 -4.12 -20.83 -7.21
N ASN A 69 -2.84 -21.09 -7.49
CA ASN A 69 -2.38 -22.32 -8.14
C ASN A 69 -2.43 -23.56 -7.22
N ILE A 70 -2.56 -23.36 -5.90
CA ILE A 70 -2.61 -24.45 -4.93
C ILE A 70 -4.08 -24.79 -4.66
N ARG A 71 -4.54 -25.97 -5.09
CA ARG A 71 -5.94 -26.41 -4.97
C ARG A 71 -6.52 -26.29 -3.56
N SER A 72 -5.75 -26.59 -2.52
CA SER A 72 -6.19 -26.54 -1.12
C SER A 72 -6.53 -25.14 -0.63
N VAL A 73 -5.85 -24.10 -1.14
CA VAL A 73 -6.00 -22.71 -0.68
C VAL A 73 -6.62 -21.77 -1.72
N GLN A 74 -7.00 -22.31 -2.88
CA GLN A 74 -7.54 -21.54 -4.00
C GLN A 74 -8.72 -20.63 -3.62
N LYS A 75 -9.65 -21.15 -2.80
CA LYS A 75 -10.83 -20.38 -2.34
C LYS A 75 -10.47 -19.27 -1.36
N VAL A 76 -9.38 -19.43 -0.62
CA VAL A 76 -8.90 -18.50 0.42
C VAL A 76 -7.93 -17.47 -0.17
N SER A 77 -7.37 -17.73 -1.36
CA SER A 77 -6.39 -16.84 -2.02
C SER A 77 -6.88 -15.40 -2.20
N TYR A 78 -8.18 -15.21 -2.45
CA TYR A 78 -8.80 -13.87 -2.58
C TYR A 78 -8.72 -13.08 -1.27
N TYR A 79 -9.03 -13.74 -0.15
CA TYR A 79 -9.02 -13.11 1.17
C TYR A 79 -7.59 -12.78 1.60
N ILE A 80 -6.65 -13.72 1.39
CA ILE A 80 -5.24 -13.52 1.73
C ILE A 80 -4.64 -12.38 0.90
N ALA A 81 -4.85 -12.36 -0.40
CA ALA A 81 -4.34 -11.29 -1.27
C ALA A 81 -4.99 -9.92 -0.96
N SER A 82 -6.29 -9.90 -0.61
CA SER A 82 -6.98 -8.67 -0.23
C SER A 82 -6.49 -8.10 1.10
N LEU A 83 -6.08 -8.95 2.05
CA LEU A 83 -5.47 -8.53 3.31
C LEU A 83 -3.98 -8.16 3.12
N ALA A 84 -3.27 -8.91 2.29
CA ALA A 84 -1.86 -8.66 2.01
C ALA A 84 -1.63 -7.27 1.38
N CYS A 85 -2.54 -6.81 0.53
CA CYS A 85 -2.45 -5.52 -0.16
C CYS A 85 -2.28 -4.33 0.83
N PRO A 86 -3.21 -4.04 1.75
CA PRO A 86 -3.05 -2.93 2.68
C PRO A 86 -1.88 -3.12 3.66
N LEU A 87 -1.57 -4.36 4.05
CA LEU A 87 -0.43 -4.63 4.91
C LEU A 87 0.90 -4.35 4.20
N LEU A 88 1.03 -4.75 2.94
CA LEU A 88 2.20 -4.44 2.12
C LEU A 88 2.32 -2.94 1.87
N ASN A 89 1.21 -2.24 1.59
CA ASN A 89 1.21 -0.80 1.43
C ASN A 89 1.80 -0.12 2.67
N THR A 90 1.27 -0.44 3.83
CA THR A 90 1.74 0.11 5.11
C THR A 90 3.21 -0.23 5.37
N LEU A 91 3.59 -1.50 5.21
CA LEU A 91 4.96 -1.95 5.45
C LEU A 91 5.96 -1.25 4.53
N LEU A 92 5.71 -1.27 3.22
CA LEU A 92 6.62 -0.70 2.24
C LEU A 92 6.68 0.83 2.33
N PHE A 93 5.53 1.50 2.49
CA PHE A 93 5.47 2.95 2.62
C PHE A 93 6.18 3.42 3.89
N MET A 94 5.89 2.81 5.04
CA MET A 94 6.51 3.20 6.31
C MET A 94 8.00 2.87 6.38
N SER A 95 8.41 1.74 5.84
CA SER A 95 9.84 1.40 5.74
C SER A 95 10.60 2.43 4.90
N THR A 96 10.03 2.83 3.77
CA THR A 96 10.64 3.85 2.88
C THR A 96 10.61 5.24 3.54
N LEU A 97 9.52 5.60 4.22
CA LEU A 97 9.40 6.86 4.97
C LEU A 97 10.47 6.97 6.05
N VAL A 98 10.63 5.94 6.87
CA VAL A 98 11.64 5.88 7.91
C VAL A 98 13.04 5.92 7.31
N ALA A 99 13.31 5.15 6.27
CA ALA A 99 14.64 5.11 5.63
C ALA A 99 15.06 6.47 5.06
N LEU A 100 14.14 7.22 4.46
CA LEU A 100 14.45 8.46 3.75
C LEU A 100 14.26 9.72 4.59
N PHE A 101 13.25 9.76 5.44
CA PHE A 101 12.80 10.99 6.12
C PHE A 101 12.90 10.96 7.65
N TYR A 102 13.24 9.84 8.29
CA TYR A 102 13.21 9.73 9.75
C TYR A 102 14.03 10.82 10.45
N ARG A 103 15.16 11.23 9.86
CA ARG A 103 16.08 12.25 10.42
C ARG A 103 15.67 13.69 10.11
N THR A 104 14.59 13.92 9.38
CA THR A 104 14.11 15.27 9.08
C THR A 104 13.38 15.87 10.28
N ASP A 105 13.52 17.18 10.50
CA ASP A 105 12.86 17.89 11.61
C ASP A 105 11.34 17.72 11.55
N PHE A 106 10.77 17.65 10.35
CA PHE A 106 9.34 17.42 10.15
C PHE A 106 8.89 16.09 10.75
N ILE A 107 9.58 14.98 10.46
CA ILE A 107 9.24 13.67 11.03
C ILE A 107 9.58 13.62 12.53
N GLN A 108 10.67 14.25 12.97
CA GLN A 108 11.02 14.31 14.38
C GLN A 108 9.95 15.05 15.22
N THR A 109 9.24 16.00 14.66
CA THR A 109 8.08 16.63 15.31
C THR A 109 6.96 15.60 15.58
N TYR A 110 6.71 14.67 14.65
CA TYR A 110 5.75 13.59 14.87
C TYR A 110 6.28 12.53 15.85
N VAL A 111 7.56 12.21 15.78
CA VAL A 111 8.21 11.29 16.75
C VAL A 111 8.04 11.80 18.18
N THR A 112 8.26 13.10 18.39
CA THR A 112 8.08 13.75 19.71
C THR A 112 6.61 13.79 20.11
N LYS A 113 5.72 14.14 19.17
CA LYS A 113 4.27 14.19 19.41
C LYS A 113 3.68 12.83 19.83
N PHE A 114 4.19 11.75 19.29
CA PHE A 114 3.78 10.38 19.63
C PHE A 114 4.61 9.76 20.75
N ALA A 115 5.53 10.51 21.36
CA ALA A 115 6.46 10.02 22.39
C ALA A 115 7.15 8.71 21.98
N ALA A 116 7.50 8.59 20.71
CA ALA A 116 8.09 7.39 20.17
C ALA A 116 9.58 7.34 20.49
N SER A 117 10.01 6.29 21.19
CA SER A 117 11.41 6.10 21.61
C SER A 117 12.31 5.52 20.51
N ASN A 118 11.73 4.94 19.46
CA ASN A 118 12.46 4.35 18.34
C ASN A 118 11.61 4.36 17.06
N PRO A 119 12.23 4.12 15.86
CA PRO A 119 11.52 4.11 14.58
C PRO A 119 10.35 3.13 14.52
N PHE A 120 10.46 1.99 15.17
CA PHE A 120 9.42 0.97 15.18
C PHE A 120 8.19 1.42 15.97
N THR A 121 8.39 2.01 17.15
CA THR A 121 7.33 2.60 17.97
C THR A 121 6.64 3.75 17.23
N PHE A 122 7.42 4.56 16.51
CA PHE A 122 6.89 5.62 15.65
C PHE A 122 5.95 5.06 14.56
N VAL A 123 6.36 4.00 13.85
CA VAL A 123 5.53 3.37 12.82
C VAL A 123 4.22 2.86 13.41
N ILE A 124 4.27 2.15 14.54
CA ILE A 124 3.06 1.64 15.21
C ILE A 124 2.13 2.79 15.63
N ALA A 125 2.66 3.84 16.22
CA ALA A 125 1.88 4.98 16.67
C ALA A 125 1.30 5.79 15.50
N PHE A 126 2.07 5.96 14.42
CA PHE A 126 1.67 6.73 13.24
C PHE A 126 0.59 6.00 12.42
N VAL A 127 0.76 4.70 12.22
CA VAL A 127 -0.23 3.87 11.50
C VAL A 127 -1.47 3.61 12.36
N GLY A 128 -1.27 3.31 13.62
CA GLY A 128 -2.28 3.20 14.66
C GLY A 128 -3.68 2.73 14.22
N THR A 129 -4.67 3.42 14.75
CA THR A 129 -6.09 3.12 14.48
C THR A 129 -6.50 3.37 13.03
N GLN A 130 -5.92 4.36 12.35
CA GLN A 130 -6.29 4.72 10.98
C GLN A 130 -5.90 3.62 9.99
N GLY A 131 -4.70 3.09 10.10
CA GLY A 131 -4.23 1.99 9.27
C GLY A 131 -5.01 0.69 9.52
N ALA A 132 -5.42 0.44 10.76
CA ALA A 132 -6.26 -0.72 11.09
C ALA A 132 -7.64 -0.62 10.45
N ILE A 133 -8.30 0.53 10.52
CA ILE A 133 -9.61 0.78 9.89
C ILE A 133 -9.51 0.64 8.37
N GLU A 134 -8.50 1.25 7.77
CA GLU A 134 -8.23 1.15 6.33
C GLU A 134 -8.02 -0.30 5.90
N ALA A 135 -7.23 -1.07 6.64
CA ALA A 135 -6.99 -2.49 6.35
C ALA A 135 -8.28 -3.33 6.39
N VAL A 136 -9.16 -3.10 7.38
CA VAL A 136 -10.44 -3.80 7.49
C VAL A 136 -11.37 -3.46 6.33
N VAL A 137 -11.53 -2.17 6.01
CA VAL A 137 -12.38 -1.71 4.90
C VAL A 137 -11.86 -2.25 3.56
N CYS A 138 -10.55 -2.12 3.31
CA CYS A 138 -9.92 -2.64 2.09
C CYS A 138 -10.08 -4.17 1.99
N PHE A 139 -9.91 -4.90 3.11
CA PHE A 139 -10.08 -6.36 3.13
C PHE A 139 -11.49 -6.77 2.74
N VAL A 140 -12.51 -6.18 3.35
CA VAL A 140 -13.92 -6.53 3.07
C VAL A 140 -14.28 -6.19 1.63
N VAL A 141 -14.05 -4.95 1.22
CA VAL A 141 -14.43 -4.46 -0.13
C VAL A 141 -13.65 -5.20 -1.21
N ALA A 142 -12.33 -5.31 -1.08
CA ALA A 142 -11.49 -5.96 -2.09
C ALA A 142 -11.77 -7.47 -2.18
N SER A 143 -12.06 -8.15 -1.06
CA SER A 143 -12.38 -9.58 -1.06
C SER A 143 -13.68 -9.86 -1.82
N ILE A 144 -14.74 -9.08 -1.54
CA ILE A 144 -16.03 -9.22 -2.22
C ILE A 144 -15.89 -8.92 -3.70
N LEU A 145 -15.34 -7.75 -4.05
CA LEU A 145 -15.20 -7.34 -5.45
C LEU A 145 -14.30 -8.27 -6.25
N SER A 146 -13.16 -8.69 -5.71
CA SER A 146 -12.23 -9.58 -6.41
C SER A 146 -12.87 -10.93 -6.71
N ARG A 147 -13.59 -11.50 -5.74
CA ARG A 147 -14.26 -12.78 -5.93
C ARG A 147 -15.39 -12.69 -6.96
N THR A 148 -16.21 -11.65 -6.88
CA THR A 148 -17.33 -11.43 -7.80
C THR A 148 -16.85 -11.19 -9.22
N LEU A 149 -15.88 -10.28 -9.40
CA LEU A 149 -15.35 -9.95 -10.71
C LEU A 149 -14.59 -11.12 -11.35
N TYR A 150 -13.83 -11.88 -10.56
CA TYR A 150 -13.16 -13.08 -11.06
C TYR A 150 -14.17 -14.12 -11.55
N ALA A 151 -15.27 -14.34 -10.81
CA ALA A 151 -16.30 -15.25 -11.22
C ALA A 151 -17.01 -14.81 -12.52
N VAL A 152 -17.20 -13.51 -12.72
CA VAL A 152 -17.89 -12.96 -13.90
C VAL A 152 -16.98 -12.87 -15.11
N LEU A 153 -15.75 -12.36 -14.94
CA LEU A 153 -14.87 -11.99 -16.05
C LEU A 153 -13.93 -13.12 -16.49
N VAL A 154 -13.50 -13.98 -15.56
CA VAL A 154 -12.47 -14.99 -15.84
C VAL A 154 -13.05 -16.41 -15.92
N LYS A 155 -14.08 -16.73 -15.12
CA LYS A 155 -14.69 -18.06 -15.13
C LYS A 155 -15.65 -18.26 -16.30
N ASN A 156 -16.23 -17.18 -16.85
CA ASN A 156 -17.16 -17.21 -17.97
C ASN A 156 -16.48 -16.88 -19.32
N ALA A 157 -15.18 -16.64 -19.34
CA ALA A 157 -14.34 -16.53 -20.54
C ALA A 157 -13.58 -17.83 -20.79
#